data_74574a3d1f6f5be7d01ae8fd684c71f5
#
_entry.id   74574a3d1f6f5be7d01ae8fd684c71f5
#
_cell.length_a   1.000
_cell.length_b   1.000
_cell.length_c   1.000
_cell.angle_alpha   90.00
_cell.angle_beta   90.00
_cell.angle_gamma   90.00
#
_symmetry.space_group_name_H-M   'P 1'
#
loop_
_entity.id
_entity.type
_entity.pdbx_description
1 polymer ?
#
loop_
_entity_poly.entity_id
_entity_poly.type
_entity_poly.pdbx_seq_one_letter_code
_entity_poly.pdbx_strand_id
1 'polypeptide(L)'
;MRSLMIKGFGITELIEFVKSKKGDGWREVFERSGVPTDPNKNKWYPVESLTPIIDALGGQRAIYREFGRYTARRVAPTIKILSFVSNLPLYLIRNANLVWRYYFNQGKWEVPEHDERSLTANLLDSNMPGLWAEEVAGWIEGAFGLGGFERTRVEILHESPERITFKVSW
;
A
#
# COMPACT_ATOMS: atom_id res chain seq x y z
N MET A 1 -0.43 14.53 17.30
CA MET A 1 -0.10 13.33 16.48
C MET A 1 0.62 13.80 15.22
N ARG A 2 1.65 13.09 14.77
CA ARG A 2 2.28 13.42 13.48
C ARG A 2 1.49 12.73 12.36
N SER A 3 1.20 13.46 11.27
CA SER A 3 0.52 12.89 10.11
C SER A 3 1.41 11.83 9.44
N LEU A 4 0.78 10.76 8.94
CA LEU A 4 1.44 9.80 8.07
C LEU A 4 1.79 10.49 6.75
N MET A 5 3.06 10.37 6.37
CA MET A 5 3.57 10.98 5.13
C MET A 5 4.01 9.87 4.17
N ILE A 6 3.76 10.09 2.88
CA ILE A 6 4.22 9.24 1.79
C ILE A 6 5.24 9.99 0.93
N LYS A 7 6.21 9.29 0.38
CA LYS A 7 7.13 9.87 -0.60
C LYS A 7 6.46 10.15 -1.93
N GLY A 8 6.94 11.19 -2.64
CA GLY A 8 6.36 11.64 -3.90
C GLY A 8 6.36 10.59 -5.01
N PHE A 9 7.24 9.59 -4.97
CA PHE A 9 7.16 8.49 -5.93
C PHE A 9 5.88 7.64 -5.74
N GLY A 10 5.36 7.51 -4.50
CA GLY A 10 4.06 6.87 -4.25
C GLY A 10 2.90 7.67 -4.85
N ILE A 11 3.01 9.02 -4.87
CA ILE A 11 2.05 9.88 -5.59
C ILE A 11 2.14 9.65 -7.10
N THR A 12 3.34 9.44 -7.64
CA THR A 12 3.51 9.09 -9.07
C THR A 12 2.73 7.81 -9.41
N GLU A 13 2.76 6.80 -8.54
CA GLU A 13 1.97 5.58 -8.73
C GLU A 13 0.46 5.86 -8.68
N LEU A 14 0.02 6.75 -7.79
CA LEU A 14 -1.39 7.16 -7.72
C LEU A 14 -1.82 7.89 -9.00
N ILE A 15 -0.97 8.77 -9.55
CA ILE A 15 -1.23 9.45 -10.83
C ILE A 15 -1.45 8.42 -11.94
N GLU A 16 -0.58 7.43 -12.06
CA GLU A 16 -0.70 6.41 -13.10
C GLU A 16 -1.96 5.53 -12.89
N PHE A 17 -2.31 5.24 -11.65
CA PHE A 17 -3.57 4.55 -11.33
C PHE A 17 -4.79 5.37 -11.74
N VAL A 18 -4.83 6.66 -11.40
CA VAL A 18 -5.93 7.56 -11.77
C VAL A 18 -6.04 7.70 -13.28
N LYS A 19 -4.92 7.84 -14.00
CA LYS A 19 -4.90 7.83 -15.47
C LYS A 19 -5.53 6.57 -16.04
N SER A 20 -5.23 5.41 -15.47
CA SER A 20 -5.80 4.14 -15.93
C SER A 20 -7.31 4.05 -15.75
N LYS A 21 -7.89 4.83 -14.82
CA LYS A 21 -9.32 4.86 -14.50
C LYS A 21 -10.10 5.98 -15.20
N LYS A 22 -9.49 7.13 -15.38
CA LYS A 22 -10.15 8.37 -15.84
C LYS A 22 -9.70 8.84 -17.23
N GLY A 23 -8.68 8.20 -17.83
CA GLY A 23 -8.13 8.67 -19.10
C GLY A 23 -7.72 10.13 -19.02
N ASP A 24 -8.12 10.96 -19.97
CA ASP A 24 -7.74 12.37 -20.05
C ASP A 24 -8.27 13.23 -18.88
N GLY A 25 -9.33 12.79 -18.20
CA GLY A 25 -9.92 13.50 -17.05
C GLY A 25 -9.12 13.40 -15.74
N TRP A 26 -7.98 12.70 -15.72
CA TRP A 26 -7.20 12.49 -14.51
C TRP A 26 -6.70 13.77 -13.84
N ARG A 27 -6.38 14.81 -14.62
CA ARG A 27 -5.84 16.09 -14.13
C ARG A 27 -6.82 16.82 -13.22
N GLU A 28 -8.10 16.85 -13.60
CA GLU A 28 -9.15 17.50 -12.81
C GLU A 28 -9.27 16.91 -11.40
N VAL A 29 -9.02 15.60 -11.26
CA VAL A 29 -9.06 14.93 -9.97
C VAL A 29 -7.95 15.46 -9.05
N PHE A 30 -6.74 15.67 -9.59
CA PHE A 30 -5.60 16.19 -8.84
C PHE A 30 -5.71 17.68 -8.54
N GLU A 31 -6.16 18.50 -9.48
CA GLU A 31 -6.36 19.93 -9.31
C GLU A 31 -7.30 20.24 -8.13
N ARG A 32 -8.38 19.46 -7.98
CA ARG A 32 -9.31 19.59 -6.87
C ARG A 32 -8.73 19.18 -5.51
N SER A 33 -7.74 18.32 -5.48
CA SER A 33 -7.13 17.82 -4.24
C SER A 33 -5.99 18.71 -3.72
N GLY A 34 -5.45 19.60 -4.56
CA GLY A 34 -4.26 20.38 -4.25
C GLY A 34 -2.95 19.58 -4.24
N VAL A 35 -2.99 18.32 -4.64
CA VAL A 35 -1.81 17.46 -4.76
C VAL A 35 -1.13 17.73 -6.11
N PRO A 36 0.20 17.93 -6.17
CA PRO A 36 0.87 18.26 -7.42
C PRO A 36 0.80 17.09 -8.42
N THR A 37 0.59 17.42 -9.69
CA THR A 37 0.60 16.46 -10.81
C THR A 37 2.01 16.08 -11.27
N ASP A 38 3.03 16.78 -10.78
CA ASP A 38 4.45 16.45 -10.95
C ASP A 38 5.15 16.49 -9.57
N PRO A 39 4.93 15.46 -8.74
CA PRO A 39 5.46 15.43 -7.39
C PRO A 39 6.97 15.21 -7.39
N ASN A 40 7.69 15.96 -6.54
CA ASN A 40 9.09 15.65 -6.29
C ASN A 40 9.20 14.28 -5.59
N LYS A 41 9.81 13.30 -6.25
CA LYS A 41 9.88 11.89 -5.80
C LYS A 41 10.49 11.71 -4.42
N ASN A 42 11.36 12.64 -3.98
CA ASN A 42 12.06 12.54 -2.70
C ASN A 42 11.39 13.35 -1.57
N LYS A 43 10.42 14.20 -1.87
CA LYS A 43 9.66 14.94 -0.84
C LYS A 43 8.59 14.06 -0.19
N TRP A 44 8.23 14.45 1.02
CA TRP A 44 7.15 13.85 1.79
C TRP A 44 5.86 14.65 1.63
N TYR A 45 4.74 13.95 1.48
CA TYR A 45 3.39 14.50 1.32
C TYR A 45 2.44 13.82 2.30
N PRO A 46 1.47 14.55 2.90
CA PRO A 46 0.49 13.94 3.79
C PRO A 46 -0.37 12.90 3.07
N VAL A 47 -0.50 11.70 3.62
CA VAL A 47 -1.37 10.65 3.04
C VAL A 47 -2.82 11.11 2.99
N GLU A 48 -3.26 11.87 4.00
CA GLU A 48 -4.61 12.45 4.08
C GLU A 48 -4.96 13.29 2.84
N SER A 49 -3.99 13.99 2.23
CA SER A 49 -4.21 14.79 1.02
C SER A 49 -4.54 13.94 -0.21
N LEU A 50 -4.23 12.64 -0.19
CA LEU A 50 -4.50 11.72 -1.28
C LEU A 50 -5.91 11.10 -1.20
N THR A 51 -6.54 11.12 -0.04
CA THR A 51 -7.88 10.56 0.17
C THR A 51 -8.92 11.11 -0.81
N PRO A 52 -9.03 12.45 -1.03
CA PRO A 52 -10.00 12.98 -1.98
C PRO A 52 -9.79 12.50 -3.42
N ILE A 53 -8.55 12.15 -3.79
CA ILE A 53 -8.23 11.63 -5.12
C ILE A 53 -8.83 10.24 -5.31
N ILE A 54 -8.64 9.35 -4.32
CA ILE A 54 -9.20 7.99 -4.38
C ILE A 54 -10.72 8.03 -4.24
N ASP A 55 -11.26 8.93 -3.41
CA ASP A 55 -12.69 9.12 -3.23
C ASP A 55 -13.36 9.57 -4.55
N ALA A 56 -12.70 10.39 -5.36
CA ALA A 56 -13.17 10.77 -6.69
C ALA A 56 -13.23 9.60 -7.70
N LEU A 57 -12.58 8.47 -7.39
CA LEU A 57 -12.67 7.22 -8.15
C LEU A 57 -13.79 6.30 -7.65
N GLY A 58 -14.54 6.69 -6.61
CA GLY A 58 -15.65 5.93 -6.04
C GLY A 58 -15.53 5.70 -4.52
N GLY A 59 -14.39 5.98 -3.89
CA GLY A 59 -14.20 6.06 -2.41
C GLY A 59 -14.49 4.79 -1.61
N GLN A 60 -14.73 3.65 -2.27
CA GLN A 60 -15.07 2.39 -1.61
C GLN A 60 -13.81 1.60 -1.24
N ARG A 61 -13.92 0.73 -0.24
CA ARG A 61 -12.85 -0.20 0.16
C ARG A 61 -12.20 -0.92 -1.03
N ALA A 62 -13.02 -1.32 -2.01
CA ALA A 62 -12.57 -2.02 -3.20
C ALA A 62 -11.59 -1.21 -4.06
N ILE A 63 -11.77 0.11 -4.18
CA ILE A 63 -10.88 0.96 -4.99
C ILE A 63 -9.53 1.19 -4.29
N TYR A 64 -9.52 1.34 -2.96
CA TYR A 64 -8.28 1.40 -2.18
C TYR A 64 -7.48 0.10 -2.34
N ARG A 65 -8.15 -1.04 -2.19
CA ARG A 65 -7.53 -2.36 -2.35
C ARG A 65 -7.03 -2.61 -3.77
N GLU A 66 -7.75 -2.15 -4.78
CA GLU A 66 -7.32 -2.20 -6.17
C GLU A 66 -6.08 -1.34 -6.41
N PHE A 67 -6.03 -0.13 -5.83
CA PHE A 67 -4.85 0.73 -5.89
C PHE A 67 -3.62 0.05 -5.27
N GLY A 68 -3.77 -0.58 -4.10
CA GLY A 68 -2.69 -1.34 -3.47
C GLY A 68 -2.16 -2.47 -4.37
N ARG A 69 -3.04 -3.27 -4.98
CA ARG A 69 -2.63 -4.32 -5.93
C ARG A 69 -1.94 -3.75 -7.18
N TYR A 70 -2.40 -2.60 -7.64
CA TYR A 70 -1.80 -1.90 -8.79
C TYR A 70 -0.38 -1.46 -8.48
N THR A 71 -0.15 -0.81 -7.33
CA THR A 71 1.17 -0.35 -6.92
C THR A 71 2.14 -1.51 -6.69
N ALA A 72 1.69 -2.60 -6.05
CA ALA A 72 2.50 -3.79 -5.87
C ALA A 72 3.02 -4.36 -7.21
N ARG A 73 2.17 -4.41 -8.24
CA ARG A 73 2.56 -4.89 -9.58
C ARG A 73 3.58 -4.01 -10.29
N ARG A 74 3.57 -2.70 -10.02
CA ARG A 74 4.51 -1.74 -10.64
C ARG A 74 5.91 -1.81 -10.03
N VAL A 75 6.03 -2.17 -8.76
CA VAL A 75 7.34 -2.48 -8.15
C VAL A 75 7.82 -3.90 -8.46
N ALA A 76 7.09 -4.64 -9.30
CA ALA A 76 7.37 -6.00 -9.72
C ALA A 76 8.81 -6.29 -10.17
N PRO A 77 9.52 -5.41 -10.91
CA PRO A 77 10.91 -5.70 -11.26
C PRO A 77 11.79 -5.90 -10.04
N THR A 78 11.58 -5.10 -9.00
CA THR A 78 12.30 -5.21 -7.72
C THR A 78 11.88 -6.47 -6.95
N ILE A 79 10.57 -6.76 -6.90
CA ILE A 79 10.03 -7.94 -6.23
C ILE A 79 10.37 -9.22 -7.00
N LYS A 80 10.40 -9.20 -8.34
CA LYS A 80 10.83 -10.37 -9.16
C LYS A 80 12.28 -10.76 -8.91
N ILE A 81 13.16 -9.81 -8.67
CA ILE A 81 14.53 -10.13 -8.21
C ILE A 81 14.47 -10.86 -6.87
N LEU A 82 13.47 -10.53 -6.04
CA LEU A 82 13.23 -11.14 -4.74
C LEU A 82 12.52 -12.51 -4.83
N SER A 83 11.74 -12.79 -5.90
CA SER A 83 11.07 -14.07 -6.12
C SER A 83 12.01 -15.22 -6.53
N PHE A 84 13.25 -14.91 -6.89
CA PHE A 84 14.32 -15.92 -6.97
C PHE A 84 14.78 -16.43 -5.60
N VAL A 85 14.34 -15.79 -4.50
CA VAL A 85 14.53 -16.27 -3.14
C VAL A 85 13.47 -17.36 -2.89
N SER A 86 13.91 -18.54 -2.55
CA SER A 86 13.10 -19.78 -2.43
C SER A 86 11.93 -19.74 -1.42
N ASN A 87 11.71 -18.61 -0.74
CA ASN A 87 10.59 -18.40 0.18
C ASN A 87 10.18 -16.93 0.24
N LEU A 88 9.37 -16.48 -0.72
CA LEU A 88 8.92 -15.09 -0.80
C LEU A 88 8.16 -14.62 0.44
N PRO A 89 7.22 -15.38 1.05
CA PRO A 89 6.56 -14.95 2.26
C PRO A 89 7.53 -14.60 3.39
N LEU A 90 8.49 -15.46 3.70
CA LEU A 90 9.51 -15.20 4.72
C LEU A 90 10.39 -14.00 4.37
N TYR A 91 10.72 -13.81 3.09
CA TYR A 91 11.47 -12.66 2.66
C TYR A 91 10.70 -11.35 2.91
N LEU A 92 9.44 -11.30 2.50
CA LEU A 92 8.58 -10.12 2.71
C LEU A 92 8.39 -9.83 4.21
N ILE A 93 8.17 -10.87 5.03
CA ILE A 93 8.08 -10.74 6.49
C ILE A 93 9.35 -10.09 7.06
N ARG A 94 10.52 -10.60 6.69
CA ARG A 94 11.81 -10.11 7.20
C ARG A 94 12.15 -8.69 6.75
N ASN A 95 11.64 -8.28 5.59
CA ASN A 95 11.96 -7.00 4.97
C ASN A 95 10.80 -6.01 4.98
N ALA A 96 9.65 -6.34 5.60
CA ALA A 96 8.47 -5.49 5.63
C ALA A 96 8.77 -4.07 6.12
N ASN A 97 9.56 -3.93 7.18
CA ASN A 97 9.97 -2.63 7.70
C ASN A 97 10.85 -1.83 6.73
N LEU A 98 11.72 -2.49 5.97
CA LEU A 98 12.57 -1.83 4.98
C LEU A 98 11.71 -1.29 3.83
N VAL A 99 10.81 -2.12 3.30
CA VAL A 99 9.87 -1.73 2.25
C VAL A 99 8.98 -0.60 2.73
N TRP A 100 8.42 -0.71 3.94
CA TRP A 100 7.55 0.30 4.52
C TRP A 100 8.24 1.66 4.64
N ARG A 101 9.43 1.72 5.23
CA ARG A 101 10.22 2.96 5.40
C ARG A 101 10.64 3.61 4.08
N TYR A 102 10.65 2.85 3.01
CA TYR A 102 10.89 3.42 1.68
C TYR A 102 9.72 4.29 1.21
N TYR A 103 8.48 3.94 1.57
CA TYR A 103 7.27 4.66 1.20
C TYR A 103 6.78 5.64 2.25
N PHE A 104 6.89 5.31 3.53
CA PHE A 104 6.25 6.02 4.64
C PHE A 104 7.25 6.44 5.72
N ASN A 105 6.94 7.57 6.38
CA ASN A 105 7.82 8.18 7.38
C ASN A 105 7.67 7.61 8.80
N GLN A 106 6.59 6.89 9.08
CA GLN A 106 6.27 6.32 10.39
C GLN A 106 5.53 5.00 10.26
N GLY A 107 5.43 4.27 11.35
CA GLY A 107 4.87 2.93 11.41
C GLY A 107 5.96 1.85 11.45
N LYS A 108 5.63 0.73 12.06
CA LYS A 108 6.51 -0.43 12.21
C LYS A 108 5.72 -1.71 12.03
N TRP A 109 6.26 -2.62 11.23
CA TRP A 109 5.70 -3.95 11.07
C TRP A 109 6.24 -4.92 12.11
N GLU A 110 5.33 -5.73 12.69
CA GLU A 110 5.62 -6.89 13.49
C GLU A 110 4.81 -8.08 13.00
N VAL A 111 5.43 -9.25 12.97
CA VAL A 111 4.77 -10.51 12.59
C VAL A 111 4.87 -11.47 13.78
N PRO A 112 3.90 -11.41 14.71
CA PRO A 112 3.94 -12.22 15.92
C PRO A 112 3.73 -13.71 15.66
N GLU A 113 2.97 -14.05 14.60
CA GLU A 113 2.58 -15.41 14.29
C GLU A 113 2.69 -15.68 12.80
N HIS A 114 3.23 -16.83 12.44
CA HIS A 114 3.23 -17.34 11.06
C HIS A 114 3.31 -18.86 11.03
N ASP A 115 2.66 -19.43 10.05
CA ASP A 115 2.75 -20.85 9.70
C ASP A 115 3.05 -21.04 8.20
N GLU A 116 2.90 -22.24 7.66
CA GLU A 116 3.20 -22.54 6.26
C GLU A 116 2.27 -21.84 5.26
N ARG A 117 1.07 -21.44 5.67
CA ARG A 117 0.01 -20.92 4.80
C ARG A 117 -0.63 -19.62 5.28
N SER A 118 -0.21 -19.12 6.41
CA SER A 118 -0.76 -17.89 6.96
C SER A 118 0.20 -17.15 7.87
N LEU A 119 -0.06 -15.87 8.06
CA LEU A 119 0.59 -15.06 9.08
C LEU A 119 -0.38 -14.03 9.66
N THR A 120 -0.08 -13.59 10.88
CA THR A 120 -0.67 -12.38 11.46
C THR A 120 0.39 -11.29 11.45
N ALA A 121 0.07 -10.13 10.88
CA ALA A 121 0.97 -8.98 10.82
C ALA A 121 0.32 -7.77 11.48
N ASN A 122 1.06 -7.05 12.29
CA ASN A 122 0.66 -5.79 12.91
C ASN A 122 1.45 -4.64 12.29
N LEU A 123 0.75 -3.62 11.85
CA LEU A 123 1.32 -2.30 11.54
C LEU A 123 1.05 -1.39 12.73
N LEU A 124 2.10 -1.01 13.45
CA LEU A 124 2.05 -0.23 14.68
C LEU A 124 2.35 1.25 14.39
N ASP A 125 1.72 2.16 15.14
CA ASP A 125 1.99 3.60 15.18
C ASP A 125 2.05 4.27 13.79
N SER A 126 1.24 3.79 12.85
CA SER A 126 1.19 4.33 11.48
C SER A 126 0.35 5.60 11.38
N ASN A 127 -0.65 5.78 12.27
CA ASN A 127 -1.66 6.83 12.16
C ASN A 127 -2.31 6.89 10.76
N MET A 128 -2.64 5.71 10.23
CA MET A 128 -3.19 5.58 8.88
C MET A 128 -4.60 6.17 8.83
N PRO A 129 -4.90 7.05 7.86
CA PRO A 129 -6.20 7.68 7.77
C PRO A 129 -7.23 6.81 7.03
N GLY A 130 -8.46 6.77 7.52
CA GLY A 130 -9.62 6.24 6.82
C GLY A 130 -9.42 4.83 6.24
N LEU A 131 -9.73 4.66 4.97
CA LEU A 131 -9.69 3.37 4.28
C LEU A 131 -8.31 2.94 3.77
N TRP A 132 -7.23 3.64 4.13
CA TRP A 132 -5.88 3.32 3.64
C TRP A 132 -5.35 1.96 4.11
N ALA A 133 -5.90 1.39 5.18
CA ALA A 133 -5.61 0.00 5.56
C ALA A 133 -5.98 -1.00 4.44
N GLU A 134 -7.02 -0.70 3.66
CA GLU A 134 -7.40 -1.51 2.49
C GLU A 134 -6.38 -1.40 1.34
N GLU A 135 -5.75 -0.23 1.16
CA GLU A 135 -4.64 -0.09 0.20
C GLU A 135 -3.48 -1.00 0.58
N VAL A 136 -3.09 -0.99 1.85
CA VAL A 136 -2.04 -1.88 2.37
C VAL A 136 -2.40 -3.35 2.19
N ALA A 137 -3.64 -3.74 2.51
CA ALA A 137 -4.13 -5.10 2.29
C ALA A 137 -4.02 -5.50 0.81
N GLY A 138 -4.43 -4.62 -0.10
CA GLY A 138 -4.30 -4.83 -1.54
C GLY A 138 -2.84 -4.94 -2.00
N TRP A 139 -1.94 -4.13 -1.42
CA TRP A 139 -0.52 -4.21 -1.72
C TRP A 139 0.07 -5.56 -1.31
N ILE A 140 -0.28 -6.07 -0.12
CA ILE A 140 0.15 -7.40 0.34
C ILE A 140 -0.35 -8.49 -0.62
N GLU A 141 -1.65 -8.48 -0.99
CA GLU A 141 -2.21 -9.43 -1.95
C GLU A 141 -1.48 -9.39 -3.30
N GLY A 142 -1.22 -8.18 -3.81
CA GLY A 142 -0.49 -7.98 -5.07
C GLY A 142 0.95 -8.49 -5.00
N ALA A 143 1.66 -8.22 -3.91
CA ALA A 143 3.04 -8.63 -3.70
C ALA A 143 3.16 -10.16 -3.60
N PHE A 144 2.29 -10.82 -2.84
CA PHE A 144 2.24 -12.29 -2.75
C PHE A 144 1.87 -12.92 -4.09
N GLY A 145 0.90 -12.34 -4.83
CA GLY A 145 0.51 -12.80 -6.16
C GLY A 145 1.67 -12.81 -7.16
N LEU A 146 2.57 -11.82 -7.10
CA LEU A 146 3.79 -11.78 -7.92
C LEU A 146 4.77 -12.92 -7.61
N GLY A 147 4.72 -13.44 -6.40
CA GLY A 147 5.50 -14.59 -5.95
C GLY A 147 4.88 -15.94 -6.25
N GLY A 148 3.76 -15.99 -7.00
CA GLY A 148 3.05 -17.22 -7.32
C GLY A 148 1.94 -17.60 -6.33
N PHE A 149 1.67 -16.77 -5.32
CA PHE A 149 0.60 -16.99 -4.35
C PHE A 149 -0.67 -16.22 -4.74
N GLU A 150 -1.21 -16.50 -5.92
CA GLU A 150 -2.34 -15.76 -6.52
C GLU A 150 -3.65 -15.84 -5.71
N ARG A 151 -3.77 -16.83 -4.81
CA ARG A 151 -4.93 -17.01 -3.94
C ARG A 151 -4.82 -16.30 -2.61
N THR A 152 -3.77 -15.49 -2.41
CA THR A 152 -3.57 -14.75 -1.18
C THR A 152 -4.78 -13.87 -0.86
N ARG A 153 -5.23 -13.97 0.39
CA ARG A 153 -6.29 -13.15 0.96
C ARG A 153 -5.77 -12.43 2.18
N VAL A 154 -6.15 -11.17 2.30
CA VAL A 154 -5.83 -10.34 3.46
C VAL A 154 -7.12 -9.88 4.12
N GLU A 155 -7.26 -10.20 5.39
CA GLU A 155 -8.36 -9.75 6.25
C GLU A 155 -7.82 -8.75 7.27
N ILE A 156 -8.53 -7.63 7.45
CA ILE A 156 -8.22 -6.64 8.47
C ILE A 156 -9.00 -7.02 9.72
N LEU A 157 -8.30 -7.56 10.73
CA LEU A 157 -8.90 -8.05 11.97
C LEU A 157 -9.13 -6.92 12.99
N HIS A 158 -8.29 -5.90 12.96
CA HIS A 158 -8.35 -4.75 13.85
C HIS A 158 -7.80 -3.51 13.15
N GLU A 159 -8.42 -2.36 13.40
CA GLU A 159 -7.98 -1.08 12.85
C GLU A 159 -8.13 0.02 13.91
N SER A 160 -7.01 0.60 14.31
CA SER A 160 -6.92 1.80 15.12
C SER A 160 -5.69 2.62 14.70
N PRO A 161 -5.57 3.91 15.08
CA PRO A 161 -4.39 4.72 14.78
C PRO A 161 -3.08 4.10 15.27
N GLU A 162 -3.12 3.40 16.42
CA GLU A 162 -1.96 2.79 17.06
C GLU A 162 -1.62 1.42 16.49
N ARG A 163 -2.64 0.69 15.96
CA ARG A 163 -2.42 -0.67 15.46
C ARG A 163 -3.45 -1.07 14.41
N ILE A 164 -2.94 -1.59 13.30
CA ILE A 164 -3.73 -2.31 12.31
C ILE A 164 -3.24 -3.76 12.28
N THR A 165 -4.16 -4.72 12.42
CA THR A 165 -3.84 -6.15 12.41
C THR A 165 -4.38 -6.78 11.14
N PHE A 166 -3.51 -7.41 10.38
CA PHE A 166 -3.83 -8.14 9.15
C PHE A 166 -3.66 -9.64 9.36
N LYS A 167 -4.62 -10.43 8.90
CA LYS A 167 -4.48 -11.88 8.68
C LYS A 167 -4.23 -12.10 7.20
N VAL A 168 -3.11 -12.68 6.88
CA VAL A 168 -2.72 -13.03 5.50
C VAL A 168 -2.75 -14.55 5.36
N SER A 169 -3.41 -15.07 4.32
CA SER A 169 -3.47 -16.51 4.01
C SER A 169 -3.23 -16.74 2.53
N TRP A 170 -2.50 -17.84 2.18
CA TRP A 170 -2.13 -18.17 0.79
C TRP A 170 -2.13 -19.66 0.51
#